data_7284f04675ae926363dc44d70f5a3a50
#
_entry.id   7284f04675ae926363dc44d70f5a3a50
#
_cell.length_a   1.000
_cell.length_b   1.000
_cell.length_c   1.000
_cell.angle_alpha   90.00
_cell.angle_beta   90.00
_cell.angle_gamma   90.00
#
_symmetry.space_group_name_H-M   'P 1'
#
loop_
_entity.id
_entity.type
_entity.pdbx_description
1 polymer ?
#
loop_
_entity_poly.entity_id
_entity_poly.type
_entity_poly.pdbx_seq_one_letter_code
_entity_poly.pdbx_strand_id
1 'polypeptide(L)'
;MNFNRGKMAAAAVLAATLLVVGGVTGYGLHRAGTVGQPFVDDGRLKVMASFYPMYDFARKVGGDKIQVKDMVPAGTEPHDWEPAATDIQNLEDADVFVYNGADLEHWAEDVLDTLENQDLVVSEASDGVELLDGSEDHAHGDNGKDPHVWLDPMRAKQEMANIKDAFVKADPENKDYYEANYEKYAGEFDELDQEFRDGLKDTKSRDIIVAHEAFGYLCNAYDLTQLAIEGLTPDSEPDPAKMQEVIEYAKKYDIHTIFFEELASPKVAKTVAKEVDAVTAVLNPIEGLSEEDIEAGEDYFSVMRKNLEALQKALNGSREAAVAENKGCSEM
;
A
#
# COMPACT_ATOMS: atom_id res chain seq x y z
N MET A 1 10.40 84.86 -17.97
CA MET A 1 11.87 84.98 -18.24
C MET A 1 12.56 83.90 -17.42
N ASN A 2 13.42 83.19 -18.07
CA ASN A 2 14.45 82.27 -17.61
C ASN A 2 14.06 80.82 -17.23
N PHE A 3 14.38 80.06 -18.18
CA PHE A 3 14.68 78.61 -18.13
C PHE A 3 15.78 78.29 -17.10
N ASN A 4 15.68 77.19 -16.40
CA ASN A 4 16.91 76.55 -16.07
C ASN A 4 16.70 74.98 -16.09
N ARG A 5 17.50 74.34 -16.91
CA ARG A 5 17.67 72.95 -17.11
C ARG A 5 18.53 72.38 -15.96
N GLY A 6 18.08 71.29 -15.36
CA GLY A 6 18.88 70.57 -14.35
C GLY A 6 18.75 69.05 -14.52
N LYS A 7 19.67 68.54 -15.22
CA LYS A 7 20.36 67.25 -15.23
C LYS A 7 19.73 66.09 -14.49
N MET A 8 19.36 65.06 -15.30
CA MET A 8 19.18 63.70 -14.89
C MET A 8 20.50 63.11 -14.38
N ALA A 9 20.47 62.54 -13.17
CA ALA A 9 21.50 61.66 -12.69
C ALA A 9 20.98 60.23 -12.69
N ALA A 10 21.58 59.40 -13.54
CA ALA A 10 21.30 57.94 -13.57
C ALA A 10 22.03 57.30 -12.40
N ALA A 11 21.29 56.75 -11.45
CA ALA A 11 21.82 55.87 -10.42
C ALA A 11 21.82 54.41 -10.94
N ALA A 12 22.99 53.91 -11.22
CA ALA A 12 23.22 52.49 -11.50
C ALA A 12 23.17 51.73 -10.18
N VAL A 13 22.16 50.87 -10.02
CA VAL A 13 22.09 49.92 -8.92
C VAL A 13 22.80 48.64 -9.37
N LEU A 14 23.99 48.41 -8.80
CA LEU A 14 24.71 47.16 -8.88
C LEU A 14 23.95 46.13 -8.00
N ALA A 15 23.24 45.19 -8.63
CA ALA A 15 22.75 44.00 -7.95
C ALA A 15 23.90 42.99 -7.82
N ALA A 16 24.43 42.87 -6.60
CA ALA A 16 25.36 41.80 -6.25
C ALA A 16 24.56 40.52 -6.09
N THR A 17 24.62 39.62 -7.06
CA THR A 17 24.12 38.25 -6.97
C THR A 17 25.10 37.44 -6.11
N LEU A 18 24.71 37.19 -4.85
CA LEU A 18 25.33 36.19 -3.99
C LEU A 18 24.90 34.81 -4.49
N LEU A 19 25.81 34.11 -5.15
CA LEU A 19 25.70 32.67 -5.42
C LEU A 19 25.91 31.95 -4.07
N VAL A 20 24.79 31.59 -3.41
CA VAL A 20 24.80 30.58 -2.35
C VAL A 20 24.81 29.22 -3.05
N VAL A 21 26.00 28.64 -3.12
CA VAL A 21 26.12 27.19 -3.46
C VAL A 21 25.72 26.43 -2.21
N GLY A 22 24.42 26.29 -2.00
CA GLY A 22 23.85 25.30 -1.09
C GLY A 22 23.83 23.96 -1.81
N GLY A 23 24.63 22.99 -1.35
CA GLY A 23 24.50 21.61 -1.78
C GLY A 23 23.13 21.08 -1.34
N VAL A 24 22.19 21.14 -2.25
CA VAL A 24 20.97 20.36 -2.15
C VAL A 24 21.38 18.95 -2.60
N THR A 25 21.55 18.05 -1.64
CA THR A 25 21.48 16.62 -1.91
C THR A 25 20.06 16.40 -2.44
N GLY A 26 19.93 16.34 -3.74
CA GLY A 26 18.66 16.08 -4.40
C GLY A 26 18.19 14.67 -4.10
N TYR A 27 17.28 14.55 -3.14
CA TYR A 27 16.31 13.48 -3.21
C TYR A 27 15.45 13.82 -4.43
N GLY A 28 15.77 13.20 -5.57
CA GLY A 28 14.94 13.28 -6.75
C GLY A 28 13.58 12.69 -6.37
N LEU A 29 12.56 13.54 -6.39
CA LEU A 29 11.18 13.09 -6.46
C LEU A 29 11.05 12.32 -7.79
N HIS A 30 11.28 11.01 -7.76
CA HIS A 30 10.89 10.15 -8.86
C HIS A 30 9.37 10.20 -8.92
N ARG A 31 8.84 10.95 -9.88
CA ARG A 31 7.43 10.80 -10.27
C ARG A 31 7.22 9.32 -10.59
N ALA A 32 6.18 8.73 -9.98
CA ALA A 32 5.68 7.44 -10.41
C ALA A 32 5.57 7.45 -11.93
N GLY A 33 6.16 6.44 -12.60
CA GLY A 33 6.07 6.35 -14.05
C GLY A 33 4.60 6.33 -14.42
N THR A 34 4.18 7.28 -15.25
CA THR A 34 2.77 7.37 -15.64
C THR A 34 2.37 6.07 -16.35
N VAL A 35 1.35 5.42 -15.83
CA VAL A 35 0.69 4.26 -16.46
C VAL A 35 0.46 4.57 -17.95
N GLY A 36 0.83 3.63 -18.84
CA GLY A 36 0.65 3.79 -20.29
C GLY A 36 1.75 4.55 -21.05
N GLN A 37 2.82 5.04 -20.39
CA GLN A 37 4.00 5.58 -21.08
C GLN A 37 5.01 4.46 -21.37
N PRO A 38 5.69 4.42 -22.54
CA PRO A 38 6.73 3.43 -22.78
C PRO A 38 7.92 3.62 -21.84
N PHE A 39 8.70 2.59 -21.63
CA PHE A 39 9.99 2.70 -20.94
C PHE A 39 10.96 3.56 -21.75
N VAL A 40 11.86 4.24 -21.06
CA VAL A 40 12.94 5.00 -21.68
C VAL A 40 14.17 4.11 -21.75
N ASP A 41 14.81 4.04 -22.91
CA ASP A 41 16.06 3.28 -23.06
C ASP A 41 17.25 4.11 -22.56
N ASP A 42 17.50 4.07 -21.26
CA ASP A 42 18.55 4.80 -20.54
C ASP A 42 19.52 3.87 -19.78
N GLY A 43 19.42 2.57 -20.01
CA GLY A 43 20.29 1.54 -19.42
C GLY A 43 19.90 1.12 -18.01
N ARG A 44 18.77 1.60 -17.47
CA ARG A 44 18.22 1.10 -16.20
C ARG A 44 17.35 -0.12 -16.43
N LEU A 45 17.30 -1.00 -15.43
CA LEU A 45 16.43 -2.17 -15.43
C LEU A 45 14.95 -1.73 -15.51
N LYS A 46 14.19 -2.28 -16.44
CA LYS A 46 12.78 -1.96 -16.69
C LYS A 46 11.91 -2.92 -15.90
N VAL A 47 11.14 -2.41 -14.96
CA VAL A 47 10.34 -3.21 -14.03
C VAL A 47 8.86 -2.85 -14.15
N MET A 48 8.02 -3.86 -14.35
CA MET A 48 6.57 -3.75 -14.15
C MET A 48 6.22 -4.33 -12.79
N ALA A 49 5.43 -3.64 -12.01
CA ALA A 49 4.86 -4.12 -10.75
C ALA A 49 3.34 -4.16 -10.87
N SER A 50 2.72 -5.20 -10.37
CA SER A 50 1.27 -5.42 -10.53
C SER A 50 0.43 -4.37 -9.83
N PHE A 51 0.76 -4.04 -8.58
CA PHE A 51 0.04 -3.06 -7.75
C PHE A 51 0.95 -2.44 -6.70
N TYR A 52 0.41 -1.52 -5.89
CA TYR A 52 1.17 -0.59 -5.07
C TYR A 52 2.22 -1.23 -4.14
N PRO A 53 1.97 -2.26 -3.30
CA PRO A 53 3.01 -2.87 -2.46
C PRO A 53 4.19 -3.39 -3.28
N MET A 54 3.92 -4.06 -4.38
CA MET A 54 4.95 -4.58 -5.29
C MET A 54 5.75 -3.45 -5.92
N TYR A 55 5.08 -2.36 -6.30
CA TYR A 55 5.71 -1.15 -6.80
C TYR A 55 6.60 -0.49 -5.74
N ASP A 56 6.12 -0.32 -4.51
CA ASP A 56 6.88 0.34 -3.44
C ASP A 56 8.11 -0.48 -3.03
N PHE A 57 7.96 -1.82 -2.92
CA PHE A 57 9.07 -2.72 -2.62
C PHE A 57 10.10 -2.74 -3.74
N ALA A 58 9.67 -2.84 -5.00
CA ALA A 58 10.53 -2.77 -6.16
C ALA A 58 11.32 -1.44 -6.19
N ARG A 59 10.64 -0.31 -5.98
CA ARG A 59 11.26 1.02 -5.93
C ARG A 59 12.28 1.14 -4.81
N LYS A 60 12.00 0.59 -3.63
CA LYS A 60 12.90 0.60 -2.49
C LYS A 60 14.16 -0.23 -2.73
N VAL A 61 14.03 -1.40 -3.31
CA VAL A 61 15.17 -2.28 -3.66
C VAL A 61 15.96 -1.71 -4.84
N GLY A 62 15.27 -1.32 -5.90
CA GLY A 62 15.88 -0.94 -7.16
C GLY A 62 16.48 0.46 -7.18
N GLY A 63 15.90 1.41 -6.42
CA GLY A 63 16.36 2.80 -6.33
C GLY A 63 16.60 3.44 -7.70
N ASP A 64 17.79 4.02 -7.87
CA ASP A 64 18.18 4.72 -9.11
C ASP A 64 18.56 3.79 -10.26
N LYS A 65 18.63 2.47 -10.03
CA LYS A 65 19.03 1.48 -11.02
C LYS A 65 17.89 0.94 -11.87
N ILE A 66 16.67 1.25 -11.49
CA ILE A 66 15.46 0.76 -12.17
C ILE A 66 14.60 1.88 -12.73
N GLN A 67 13.76 1.54 -13.68
CA GLN A 67 12.54 2.25 -14.04
C GLN A 67 11.38 1.34 -13.65
N VAL A 68 10.64 1.68 -12.63
CA VAL A 68 9.49 0.88 -12.19
C VAL A 68 8.18 1.57 -12.55
N LYS A 69 7.21 0.80 -13.00
CA LYS A 69 5.83 1.23 -13.26
C LYS A 69 4.89 0.37 -12.44
N ASP A 70 3.92 1.03 -11.83
CA ASP A 70 2.76 0.40 -11.23
C ASP A 70 1.71 0.16 -12.31
N MET A 71 1.17 -1.08 -12.39
CA MET A 71 0.14 -1.41 -13.39
C MET A 71 -1.23 -0.90 -12.94
N VAL A 72 -1.58 -1.09 -11.67
CA VAL A 72 -2.82 -0.59 -11.10
C VAL A 72 -2.66 0.91 -10.82
N PRO A 73 -3.49 1.79 -11.39
CA PRO A 73 -3.40 3.23 -11.16
C PRO A 73 -3.66 3.61 -9.71
N ALA A 74 -3.00 4.67 -9.23
CA ALA A 74 -3.24 5.21 -7.90
C ALA A 74 -4.74 5.43 -7.62
N GLY A 75 -5.19 5.03 -6.44
CA GLY A 75 -6.58 5.14 -6.02
C GLY A 75 -7.54 4.12 -6.64
N THR A 76 -7.01 3.10 -7.33
CA THR A 76 -7.80 2.01 -7.93
C THR A 76 -7.66 0.76 -7.07
N GLU A 77 -8.76 0.06 -6.89
CA GLU A 77 -8.85 -1.21 -6.19
C GLU A 77 -8.29 -2.33 -7.09
N PRO A 78 -7.36 -3.21 -6.63
CA PRO A 78 -6.67 -4.16 -7.50
C PRO A 78 -7.39 -5.49 -7.76
N HIS A 79 -8.30 -5.93 -6.90
CA HIS A 79 -8.90 -7.28 -6.99
C HIS A 79 -9.64 -7.55 -8.30
N ASP A 80 -10.41 -6.57 -8.79
CA ASP A 80 -11.17 -6.66 -10.05
C ASP A 80 -10.45 -5.99 -11.22
N TRP A 81 -9.19 -5.54 -11.02
CA TRP A 81 -8.46 -4.85 -12.08
C TRP A 81 -7.87 -5.84 -13.09
N GLU A 82 -7.96 -5.50 -14.38
CA GLU A 82 -7.37 -6.27 -15.48
C GLU A 82 -6.48 -5.39 -16.35
N PRO A 83 -5.35 -5.94 -16.88
CA PRO A 83 -4.42 -5.17 -17.70
C PRO A 83 -5.02 -4.80 -19.06
N ALA A 84 -4.83 -3.55 -19.46
CA ALA A 84 -5.14 -3.09 -20.81
C ALA A 84 -4.03 -3.51 -21.80
N ALA A 85 -4.33 -3.40 -23.10
CA ALA A 85 -3.35 -3.73 -24.14
C ALA A 85 -2.02 -2.95 -24.03
N THR A 86 -2.06 -1.74 -23.45
CA THR A 86 -0.86 -0.93 -23.19
C THR A 86 0.00 -1.49 -22.07
N ASP A 87 -0.62 -2.14 -21.09
CA ASP A 87 0.09 -2.76 -19.97
C ASP A 87 0.80 -4.04 -20.44
N ILE A 88 0.13 -4.84 -21.26
CA ILE A 88 0.73 -6.00 -21.92
C ILE A 88 1.91 -5.59 -22.79
N GLN A 89 1.79 -4.48 -23.54
CA GLN A 89 2.91 -3.97 -24.33
C GLN A 89 4.09 -3.51 -23.46
N ASN A 90 3.83 -2.91 -22.30
CA ASN A 90 4.89 -2.57 -21.36
C ASN A 90 5.54 -3.82 -20.73
N LEU A 91 4.79 -4.91 -20.51
CA LEU A 91 5.33 -6.19 -20.06
C LEU A 91 6.25 -6.82 -21.13
N GLU A 92 5.90 -6.71 -22.41
CA GLU A 92 6.78 -7.14 -23.52
C GLU A 92 8.12 -6.38 -23.56
N ASP A 93 8.13 -5.12 -23.13
CA ASP A 93 9.31 -4.26 -23.10
C ASP A 93 10.07 -4.32 -21.75
N ALA A 94 9.54 -5.02 -20.74
CA ALA A 94 10.12 -5.11 -19.42
C ALA A 94 11.23 -6.16 -19.30
N ASP A 95 12.17 -5.93 -18.38
CA ASP A 95 13.19 -6.90 -17.98
C ASP A 95 12.72 -7.76 -16.80
N VAL A 96 11.89 -7.18 -15.91
CA VAL A 96 11.32 -7.86 -14.72
C VAL A 96 9.85 -7.54 -14.59
N PHE A 97 9.05 -8.56 -14.30
CA PHE A 97 7.68 -8.42 -13.81
C PHE A 97 7.59 -8.92 -12.35
N VAL A 98 7.07 -8.07 -11.49
CA VAL A 98 6.83 -8.35 -10.06
C VAL A 98 5.34 -8.36 -9.81
N TYR A 99 4.81 -9.45 -9.29
CA TYR A 99 3.42 -9.57 -8.88
C TYR A 99 3.34 -10.31 -7.53
N ASN A 100 2.23 -10.14 -6.82
CA ASN A 100 2.06 -10.76 -5.50
C ASN A 100 1.96 -12.28 -5.59
N GLY A 101 1.11 -12.77 -6.46
CA GLY A 101 0.67 -14.17 -6.45
C GLY A 101 -0.44 -14.41 -5.43
N ALA A 102 -0.51 -15.63 -4.89
CA ALA A 102 -1.55 -16.04 -3.94
C ALA A 102 -2.97 -15.69 -4.40
N ASP A 103 -3.24 -15.85 -5.69
CA ASP A 103 -4.54 -15.63 -6.38
C ASP A 103 -5.01 -14.15 -6.46
N LEU A 104 -4.18 -13.14 -6.13
CA LEU A 104 -4.57 -11.73 -6.28
C LEU A 104 -4.69 -11.35 -7.76
N GLU A 105 -3.61 -11.57 -8.52
CA GLU A 105 -3.57 -11.27 -9.95
C GLU A 105 -4.01 -12.50 -10.77
N HIS A 106 -5.30 -12.81 -10.72
CA HIS A 106 -5.90 -13.97 -11.43
C HIS A 106 -5.66 -13.96 -12.94
N TRP A 107 -5.32 -12.80 -13.52
CA TRP A 107 -5.00 -12.61 -14.93
C TRP A 107 -3.52 -12.92 -15.27
N ALA A 108 -2.64 -13.02 -14.27
CA ALA A 108 -1.18 -13.01 -14.51
C ALA A 108 -0.70 -14.21 -15.34
N GLU A 109 -1.14 -15.43 -15.02
CA GLU A 109 -0.73 -16.63 -15.77
C GLU A 109 -1.16 -16.57 -17.24
N ASP A 110 -2.42 -16.17 -17.50
CA ASP A 110 -2.95 -16.06 -18.85
C ASP A 110 -2.19 -15.01 -19.68
N VAL A 111 -1.83 -13.88 -19.07
CA VAL A 111 -1.04 -12.84 -19.74
C VAL A 111 0.38 -13.32 -20.01
N LEU A 112 1.07 -13.90 -19.02
CA LEU A 112 2.43 -14.41 -19.16
C LEU A 112 2.56 -15.46 -20.28
N ASP A 113 1.55 -16.33 -20.43
CA ASP A 113 1.51 -17.35 -21.48
C ASP A 113 1.41 -16.76 -22.90
N THR A 114 0.95 -15.51 -23.03
CA THR A 114 0.80 -14.82 -24.33
C THR A 114 2.02 -13.99 -24.74
N LEU A 115 2.94 -13.70 -23.81
CA LEU A 115 4.10 -12.86 -24.06
C LEU A 115 5.12 -13.53 -25.00
N GLU A 116 5.66 -12.74 -25.93
CA GLU A 116 6.77 -13.16 -26.79
C GLU A 116 8.13 -12.97 -26.13
N ASN A 117 8.21 -12.12 -25.08
CA ASN A 117 9.44 -11.83 -24.32
C ASN A 117 9.86 -13.03 -23.46
N GLN A 118 10.76 -13.86 -24.01
CA GLN A 118 11.28 -15.04 -23.30
C GLN A 118 12.41 -14.71 -22.30
N ASP A 119 12.90 -13.49 -22.30
CA ASP A 119 13.98 -13.03 -21.40
C ASP A 119 13.40 -12.34 -20.15
N LEU A 120 12.07 -12.15 -20.05
CA LEU A 120 11.40 -11.57 -18.91
C LEU A 120 11.67 -12.39 -17.63
N VAL A 121 12.23 -11.75 -16.62
CA VAL A 121 12.33 -12.34 -15.28
C VAL A 121 11.04 -12.11 -14.53
N VAL A 122 10.32 -13.18 -14.24
CA VAL A 122 9.08 -13.12 -13.45
C VAL A 122 9.39 -13.38 -11.98
N SER A 123 8.88 -12.52 -11.10
CA SER A 123 8.97 -12.61 -9.65
C SER A 123 7.56 -12.67 -9.06
N GLU A 124 7.12 -13.86 -8.68
CA GLU A 124 6.01 -14.02 -7.75
C GLU A 124 6.52 -13.70 -6.35
N ALA A 125 6.07 -12.59 -5.79
CA ALA A 125 6.65 -12.09 -4.54
C ALA A 125 6.34 -13.00 -3.35
N SER A 126 5.17 -13.64 -3.33
CA SER A 126 4.78 -14.59 -2.28
C SER A 126 5.38 -16.00 -2.42
N ASP A 127 6.25 -16.25 -3.44
CA ASP A 127 6.86 -17.58 -3.59
C ASP A 127 7.62 -18.00 -2.32
N GLY A 128 7.32 -19.23 -1.85
CA GLY A 128 7.92 -19.78 -0.63
C GLY A 128 7.41 -19.16 0.68
N VAL A 129 6.44 -18.26 0.65
CA VAL A 129 5.75 -17.77 1.85
C VAL A 129 4.68 -18.77 2.28
N GLU A 130 4.52 -18.97 3.60
CA GLU A 130 3.41 -19.79 4.13
C GLU A 130 2.09 -19.03 3.99
N LEU A 131 1.25 -19.48 3.04
CA LEU A 131 -0.04 -18.86 2.74
C LEU A 131 -1.14 -19.33 3.69
N LEU A 132 -1.96 -18.38 4.17
CA LEU A 132 -3.18 -18.65 4.91
C LEU A 132 -4.31 -19.04 3.94
N ASP A 133 -5.24 -19.85 4.43
CA ASP A 133 -6.48 -20.13 3.72
C ASP A 133 -7.44 -18.96 3.92
N GLY A 134 -8.13 -18.55 2.85
CA GLY A 134 -9.26 -17.63 2.94
C GLY A 134 -10.43 -18.24 3.69
N SER A 135 -11.42 -17.44 4.08
CA SER A 135 -12.60 -17.96 4.78
C SER A 135 -13.42 -18.89 3.90
N GLU A 136 -14.02 -19.94 4.51
CA GLU A 136 -14.85 -20.94 3.81
C GLU A 136 -16.13 -20.35 3.16
N ASP A 137 -16.48 -19.10 3.49
CA ASP A 137 -17.72 -18.46 3.01
C ASP A 137 -17.68 -18.05 1.52
N HIS A 138 -16.51 -18.11 0.88
CA HIS A 138 -16.29 -17.73 -0.53
C HIS A 138 -15.96 -18.92 -1.42
N ALA A 139 -16.77 -19.96 -1.37
CA ALA A 139 -16.69 -21.11 -2.25
C ALA A 139 -17.04 -20.78 -3.72
N HIS A 140 -16.21 -20.03 -4.39
CA HIS A 140 -16.08 -20.05 -5.85
C HIS A 140 -14.84 -20.88 -6.22
N GLY A 141 -14.93 -22.19 -6.00
CA GLY A 141 -14.34 -23.22 -6.86
C GLY A 141 -12.83 -23.41 -6.88
N ASP A 142 -12.01 -22.64 -6.23
CA ASP A 142 -10.57 -22.83 -6.10
C ASP A 142 -10.12 -22.72 -4.64
N ASN A 143 -8.97 -23.33 -4.30
CA ASN A 143 -8.43 -23.44 -2.93
C ASN A 143 -8.08 -22.07 -2.34
N GLY A 144 -9.02 -21.13 -2.32
CA GLY A 144 -8.90 -19.72 -2.04
C GLY A 144 -7.89 -19.39 -0.95
N LYS A 145 -6.71 -18.98 -1.35
CA LYS A 145 -5.72 -18.43 -0.42
C LYS A 145 -6.05 -16.99 -0.13
N ASP A 146 -5.72 -16.55 1.08
CA ASP A 146 -5.72 -15.14 1.42
C ASP A 146 -4.54 -14.46 0.70
N PRO A 147 -4.77 -13.50 -0.22
CA PRO A 147 -3.69 -12.90 -0.99
C PRO A 147 -2.92 -11.81 -0.22
N HIS A 148 -3.42 -11.33 0.93
CA HIS A 148 -2.94 -10.12 1.60
C HIS A 148 -1.65 -10.33 2.42
N VAL A 149 -0.69 -11.03 1.84
CA VAL A 149 0.58 -11.49 2.45
C VAL A 149 1.38 -10.32 3.01
N TRP A 150 1.43 -9.20 2.29
CA TRP A 150 2.20 -7.99 2.64
C TRP A 150 1.77 -7.32 3.95
N LEU A 151 0.60 -7.66 4.52
CA LEU A 151 0.13 -7.07 5.78
C LEU A 151 0.78 -7.68 7.04
N ASP A 152 1.53 -8.78 6.90
CA ASP A 152 2.49 -9.22 7.92
C ASP A 152 3.88 -8.69 7.57
N PRO A 153 4.49 -7.79 8.36
CA PRO A 153 5.80 -7.22 8.06
C PRO A 153 6.90 -8.26 7.82
N MET A 154 6.84 -9.41 8.48
CA MET A 154 7.88 -10.44 8.29
C MET A 154 7.69 -11.23 6.99
N ARG A 155 6.44 -11.42 6.54
CA ARG A 155 6.15 -11.98 5.23
C ARG A 155 6.45 -10.98 4.11
N ALA A 156 6.09 -9.69 4.28
CA ALA A 156 6.45 -8.61 3.37
C ALA A 156 7.97 -8.45 3.18
N LYS A 157 8.74 -8.65 4.24
CA LYS A 157 10.22 -8.73 4.18
C LYS A 157 10.68 -9.86 3.27
N GLN A 158 10.01 -11.02 3.30
CA GLN A 158 10.32 -12.14 2.41
C GLN A 158 9.94 -11.82 0.96
N GLU A 159 8.76 -11.19 0.73
CA GLU A 159 8.37 -10.72 -0.60
C GLU A 159 9.41 -9.76 -1.19
N MET A 160 9.87 -8.80 -0.40
CA MET A 160 10.94 -7.88 -0.84
C MET A 160 12.26 -8.63 -1.12
N ALA A 161 12.57 -9.72 -0.41
CA ALA A 161 13.74 -10.55 -0.71
C ALA A 161 13.62 -11.25 -2.08
N ASN A 162 12.44 -11.76 -2.41
CA ASN A 162 12.17 -12.39 -3.71
C ASN A 162 12.31 -11.37 -4.86
N ILE A 163 11.80 -10.15 -4.67
CA ILE A 163 11.97 -9.03 -5.61
C ILE A 163 13.47 -8.70 -5.81
N LYS A 164 14.23 -8.60 -4.72
CA LYS A 164 15.68 -8.36 -4.77
C LYS A 164 16.39 -9.48 -5.55
N ASP A 165 16.03 -10.74 -5.33
CA ASP A 165 16.63 -11.88 -6.05
C ASP A 165 16.33 -11.84 -7.56
N ALA A 166 15.11 -11.43 -7.93
CA ALA A 166 14.76 -11.21 -9.34
C ALA A 166 15.61 -10.10 -10.00
N PHE A 167 15.84 -8.98 -9.30
CA PHE A 167 16.68 -7.90 -9.80
C PHE A 167 18.13 -8.34 -9.96
N VAL A 168 18.68 -9.07 -8.98
CA VAL A 168 20.04 -9.64 -9.07
C VAL A 168 20.16 -10.62 -10.25
N LYS A 169 19.10 -11.38 -10.56
CA LYS A 169 19.08 -12.30 -11.70
C LYS A 169 19.06 -11.55 -13.03
N ALA A 170 18.27 -10.48 -13.15
CA ALA A 170 18.11 -9.72 -14.37
C ALA A 170 19.31 -8.77 -14.63
N ASP A 171 19.88 -8.20 -13.56
CA ASP A 171 20.97 -7.20 -13.60
C ASP A 171 22.05 -7.53 -12.56
N PRO A 172 22.87 -8.56 -12.80
CA PRO A 172 23.89 -9.01 -11.86
C PRO A 172 25.02 -7.99 -11.63
N GLU A 173 25.19 -7.01 -12.51
CA GLU A 173 26.21 -5.98 -12.37
C GLU A 173 25.90 -5.02 -11.20
N ASN A 174 24.62 -4.82 -10.86
CA ASN A 174 24.15 -3.99 -9.76
C ASN A 174 23.76 -4.79 -8.49
N LYS A 175 24.16 -6.07 -8.40
CA LYS A 175 23.84 -6.96 -7.27
C LYS A 175 24.10 -6.31 -5.91
N ASP A 176 25.30 -5.80 -5.66
CA ASP A 176 25.70 -5.24 -4.36
C ASP A 176 24.81 -4.03 -3.98
N TYR A 177 24.30 -3.29 -4.97
CA TYR A 177 23.39 -2.16 -4.77
C TYR A 177 22.01 -2.64 -4.31
N TYR A 178 21.45 -3.65 -4.96
CA TYR A 178 20.16 -4.23 -4.60
C TYR A 178 20.19 -4.90 -3.23
N GLU A 179 21.26 -5.66 -2.95
CA GLU A 179 21.48 -6.29 -1.65
C GLU A 179 21.59 -5.24 -0.53
N ALA A 180 22.35 -4.16 -0.73
CA ALA A 180 22.49 -3.10 0.27
C ALA A 180 21.17 -2.38 0.55
N ASN A 181 20.36 -2.12 -0.48
CA ASN A 181 19.04 -1.52 -0.32
C ASN A 181 18.10 -2.47 0.41
N TYR A 182 18.06 -3.75 0.01
CA TYR A 182 17.27 -4.76 0.71
C TYR A 182 17.63 -4.83 2.20
N GLU A 183 18.90 -4.94 2.57
CA GLU A 183 19.35 -5.01 3.96
C GLU A 183 18.88 -3.79 4.78
N LYS A 184 18.91 -2.60 4.17
CA LYS A 184 18.39 -1.40 4.80
C LYS A 184 16.91 -1.55 5.16
N TYR A 185 16.07 -1.94 4.20
CA TYR A 185 14.62 -2.05 4.41
C TYR A 185 14.24 -3.31 5.19
N ALA A 186 15.05 -4.37 5.12
CA ALA A 186 14.90 -5.54 5.99
C ALA A 186 15.00 -5.14 7.47
N GLY A 187 15.89 -4.20 7.81
CA GLY A 187 15.95 -3.61 9.14
C GLY A 187 14.70 -2.80 9.51
N GLU A 188 14.13 -2.05 8.56
CA GLU A 188 12.88 -1.31 8.80
C GLU A 188 11.67 -2.24 9.02
N PHE A 189 11.63 -3.41 8.36
CA PHE A 189 10.62 -4.44 8.64
C PHE A 189 10.77 -5.04 10.04
N ASP A 190 12.01 -5.32 10.48
CA ASP A 190 12.27 -5.82 11.83
C ASP A 190 11.84 -4.81 12.89
N GLU A 191 12.09 -3.51 12.66
CA GLU A 191 11.64 -2.43 13.54
C GLU A 191 10.11 -2.34 13.56
N LEU A 192 9.46 -2.39 12.39
CA LEU A 192 8.01 -2.34 12.27
C LEU A 192 7.34 -3.53 12.98
N ASP A 193 7.85 -4.76 12.80
CA ASP A 193 7.35 -5.94 13.52
C ASP A 193 7.44 -5.75 15.02
N GLN A 194 8.58 -5.21 15.52
CA GLN A 194 8.75 -4.94 16.94
C GLN A 194 7.79 -3.84 17.45
N GLU A 195 7.55 -2.78 16.65
CA GLU A 195 6.57 -1.74 16.97
C GLU A 195 5.16 -2.34 17.13
N PHE A 196 4.74 -3.22 16.22
CA PHE A 196 3.46 -3.91 16.29
C PHE A 196 3.37 -4.83 17.53
N ARG A 197 4.41 -5.65 17.78
CA ARG A 197 4.45 -6.52 18.98
C ARG A 197 4.34 -5.72 20.26
N ASP A 198 5.12 -4.65 20.38
CA ASP A 198 5.11 -3.82 21.58
C ASP A 198 3.81 -3.02 21.72
N GLY A 199 3.28 -2.53 20.61
CA GLY A 199 2.08 -1.70 20.57
C GLY A 199 0.79 -2.47 20.86
N LEU A 200 0.74 -3.77 20.52
CA LEU A 200 -0.46 -4.59 20.64
C LEU A 200 -0.46 -5.57 21.81
N LYS A 201 0.68 -5.82 22.50
CA LYS A 201 0.79 -6.83 23.53
C LYS A 201 -0.17 -6.68 24.71
N ASP A 202 -0.47 -5.45 25.12
CA ASP A 202 -1.23 -5.13 26.31
C ASP A 202 -2.61 -4.50 25.98
N THR A 203 -3.13 -4.70 24.76
CA THR A 203 -4.45 -4.20 24.38
C THR A 203 -5.57 -4.91 25.14
N LYS A 204 -6.69 -4.19 25.40
CA LYS A 204 -7.82 -4.71 26.18
C LYS A 204 -8.67 -5.71 25.41
N SER A 205 -8.73 -5.57 24.09
CA SER A 205 -9.41 -6.48 23.18
C SER A 205 -8.41 -7.03 22.16
N ARG A 206 -8.77 -8.14 21.55
CA ARG A 206 -8.03 -8.77 20.44
C ARG A 206 -8.89 -8.88 19.18
N ASP A 207 -10.14 -8.45 19.27
CA ASP A 207 -11.13 -8.61 18.22
C ASP A 207 -11.30 -7.30 17.45
N ILE A 208 -11.25 -7.38 16.12
CA ILE A 208 -11.53 -6.28 15.21
C ILE A 208 -12.65 -6.65 14.24
N ILE A 209 -13.44 -5.66 13.84
CA ILE A 209 -14.40 -5.80 12.74
C ILE A 209 -13.92 -4.91 11.61
N VAL A 210 -13.78 -5.51 10.44
CA VAL A 210 -13.30 -4.88 9.21
C VAL A 210 -14.36 -4.96 8.12
N ALA A 211 -14.38 -4.03 7.17
CA ALA A 211 -15.26 -4.12 6.02
C ALA A 211 -14.83 -5.31 5.13
N HIS A 212 -13.60 -5.33 4.73
CA HIS A 212 -12.95 -6.29 3.84
C HIS A 212 -12.07 -7.28 4.62
N GLU A 213 -12.00 -8.53 4.20
CA GLU A 213 -11.26 -9.62 4.87
C GLU A 213 -9.75 -9.59 4.55
N ALA A 214 -9.12 -8.44 4.57
CA ALA A 214 -7.71 -8.29 4.18
C ALA A 214 -6.70 -8.62 5.30
N PHE A 215 -7.09 -8.54 6.57
CA PHE A 215 -6.12 -8.46 7.67
C PHE A 215 -5.78 -9.83 8.30
N GLY A 216 -5.98 -10.94 7.57
CA GLY A 216 -5.72 -12.30 8.05
C GLY A 216 -4.29 -12.50 8.52
N TYR A 217 -3.31 -12.12 7.69
CA TYR A 217 -1.89 -12.25 8.03
C TYR A 217 -1.45 -11.35 9.18
N LEU A 218 -1.92 -10.11 9.22
CA LEU A 218 -1.67 -9.18 10.33
C LEU A 218 -2.24 -9.74 11.64
N CYS A 219 -3.47 -10.24 11.61
CA CYS A 219 -4.11 -10.85 12.77
C CYS A 219 -3.36 -12.11 13.24
N ASN A 220 -2.92 -12.96 12.32
CA ASN A 220 -2.12 -14.14 12.61
C ASN A 220 -0.78 -13.79 13.27
N ALA A 221 -0.08 -12.73 12.77
CA ALA A 221 1.22 -12.32 13.28
C ALA A 221 1.17 -11.76 14.71
N TYR A 222 0.06 -11.08 15.05
CA TYR A 222 -0.05 -10.32 16.31
C TYR A 222 -1.16 -10.81 17.25
N ASP A 223 -1.65 -12.03 17.06
CA ASP A 223 -2.65 -12.68 17.91
C ASP A 223 -3.94 -11.84 18.03
N LEU A 224 -4.41 -11.31 16.90
CA LEU A 224 -5.70 -10.66 16.77
C LEU A 224 -6.70 -11.60 16.10
N THR A 225 -7.98 -11.28 16.19
CA THR A 225 -9.07 -11.96 15.50
C THR A 225 -9.83 -10.94 14.67
N GLN A 226 -9.91 -11.13 13.34
CA GLN A 226 -10.80 -10.33 12.50
C GLN A 226 -12.14 -11.03 12.30
N LEU A 227 -13.19 -10.24 12.24
CA LEU A 227 -14.47 -10.60 11.63
C LEU A 227 -14.74 -9.61 10.50
N ALA A 228 -14.78 -10.09 9.28
CA ALA A 228 -15.06 -9.27 8.11
C ALA A 228 -16.58 -9.20 7.84
N ILE A 229 -17.01 -8.05 7.31
CA ILE A 229 -18.38 -7.83 6.85
C ILE A 229 -18.55 -8.37 5.44
N GLU A 230 -17.56 -8.12 4.59
CA GLU A 230 -17.42 -8.56 3.21
C GLU A 230 -16.33 -9.64 3.12
N GLY A 231 -16.14 -10.25 1.94
CA GLY A 231 -15.14 -11.29 1.77
C GLY A 231 -13.72 -10.78 1.51
N LEU A 232 -12.94 -11.65 0.83
CA LEU A 232 -11.57 -11.34 0.36
C LEU A 232 -11.56 -10.29 -0.76
N THR A 233 -12.70 -9.96 -1.34
CA THR A 233 -12.89 -8.90 -2.34
C THR A 233 -13.86 -7.86 -1.79
N PRO A 234 -13.52 -6.55 -1.77
CA PRO A 234 -14.30 -5.53 -1.07
C PRO A 234 -15.62 -5.13 -1.73
N ASP A 235 -15.92 -5.62 -2.95
CA ASP A 235 -17.13 -5.26 -3.71
C ASP A 235 -18.33 -6.18 -3.47
N SER A 236 -18.20 -7.16 -2.58
CA SER A 236 -19.31 -8.07 -2.25
C SER A 236 -20.30 -7.38 -1.31
N GLU A 237 -21.56 -7.17 -1.77
CA GLU A 237 -22.60 -6.72 -0.84
C GLU A 237 -22.88 -7.83 0.21
N PRO A 238 -22.67 -7.57 1.52
CA PRO A 238 -22.92 -8.58 2.54
C PRO A 238 -24.39 -8.92 2.62
N ASP A 239 -24.69 -10.21 2.79
CA ASP A 239 -26.05 -10.64 2.98
C ASP A 239 -26.63 -10.23 4.34
N PRO A 240 -27.96 -10.19 4.52
CA PRO A 240 -28.57 -9.81 5.79
C PRO A 240 -28.20 -10.72 6.97
N ALA A 241 -27.86 -11.99 6.74
CA ALA A 241 -27.45 -12.92 7.80
C ALA A 241 -26.04 -12.58 8.28
N LYS A 242 -25.11 -12.29 7.38
CA LYS A 242 -23.76 -11.82 7.73
C LYS A 242 -23.80 -10.49 8.49
N MET A 243 -24.63 -9.56 8.06
CA MET A 243 -24.83 -8.28 8.79
C MET A 243 -25.33 -8.51 10.20
N GLN A 244 -26.26 -9.44 10.41
CA GLN A 244 -26.75 -9.77 11.75
C GLN A 244 -25.66 -10.42 12.61
N GLU A 245 -24.89 -11.37 12.06
CA GLU A 245 -23.77 -12.03 12.72
C GLU A 245 -22.76 -10.99 13.23
N VAL A 246 -22.34 -10.05 12.37
CA VAL A 246 -21.39 -9.00 12.71
C VAL A 246 -21.93 -8.09 13.83
N ILE A 247 -23.21 -7.71 13.77
CA ILE A 247 -23.87 -6.90 14.83
C ILE A 247 -23.90 -7.67 16.15
N GLU A 248 -24.21 -8.95 16.14
CA GLU A 248 -24.23 -9.80 17.36
C GLU A 248 -22.81 -9.96 17.93
N TYR A 249 -21.83 -10.16 17.06
CA TYR A 249 -20.43 -10.24 17.45
C TYR A 249 -19.93 -8.95 18.09
N ALA A 250 -20.20 -7.80 17.47
CA ALA A 250 -19.83 -6.49 18.02
C ALA A 250 -20.40 -6.28 19.42
N LYS A 251 -21.69 -6.64 19.64
CA LYS A 251 -22.35 -6.54 20.95
C LYS A 251 -21.78 -7.51 21.97
N LYS A 252 -21.45 -8.73 21.55
CA LYS A 252 -20.92 -9.79 22.42
C LYS A 252 -19.54 -9.46 22.96
N TYR A 253 -18.68 -8.91 22.11
CA TYR A 253 -17.28 -8.61 22.42
C TYR A 253 -17.03 -7.15 22.75
N ASP A 254 -18.11 -6.34 22.89
CA ASP A 254 -18.06 -4.91 23.27
C ASP A 254 -17.17 -4.10 22.33
N ILE A 255 -17.29 -4.34 20.99
CA ILE A 255 -16.51 -3.67 19.97
C ILE A 255 -17.12 -2.31 19.65
N HIS A 256 -16.30 -1.25 19.68
CA HIS A 256 -16.74 0.12 19.52
C HIS A 256 -16.16 0.82 18.29
N THR A 257 -15.38 0.11 17.49
CA THR A 257 -14.81 0.62 16.23
C THR A 257 -15.03 -0.40 15.13
N ILE A 258 -15.60 0.06 14.01
CA ILE A 258 -15.75 -0.71 12.77
C ILE A 258 -14.80 -0.11 11.76
N PHE A 259 -13.88 -0.92 11.24
CA PHE A 259 -12.89 -0.47 10.28
C PHE A 259 -13.40 -0.52 8.84
N PHE A 260 -12.98 0.43 8.05
CA PHE A 260 -13.20 0.49 6.60
C PHE A 260 -11.92 0.96 5.91
N GLU A 261 -11.90 0.89 4.59
CA GLU A 261 -10.75 1.21 3.75
C GLU A 261 -10.91 2.54 3.03
N GLU A 262 -9.80 3.15 2.62
CA GLU A 262 -9.82 4.44 1.93
C GLU A 262 -10.32 4.31 0.48
N LEU A 263 -10.00 3.22 -0.21
CA LEU A 263 -10.36 3.02 -1.62
C LEU A 263 -11.76 2.42 -1.82
N ALA A 264 -12.39 1.89 -0.75
CA ALA A 264 -13.71 1.28 -0.81
C ALA A 264 -14.80 2.17 -0.18
N SER A 265 -16.07 1.84 -0.45
CA SER A 265 -17.20 2.60 0.09
C SER A 265 -17.39 2.36 1.60
N PRO A 266 -17.35 3.39 2.45
CA PRO A 266 -17.55 3.22 3.90
C PRO A 266 -19.01 2.95 4.30
N LYS A 267 -19.93 2.76 3.35
CA LYS A 267 -21.38 2.68 3.57
C LYS A 267 -21.78 1.52 4.48
N VAL A 268 -21.19 0.36 4.24
CA VAL A 268 -21.51 -0.88 4.98
C VAL A 268 -20.99 -0.77 6.40
N ALA A 269 -19.72 -0.40 6.59
CA ALA A 269 -19.12 -0.18 7.91
C ALA A 269 -19.90 0.86 8.74
N LYS A 270 -20.31 1.97 8.12
CA LYS A 270 -21.14 3.00 8.77
C LYS A 270 -22.51 2.47 9.18
N THR A 271 -23.10 1.56 8.40
CA THR A 271 -24.39 0.96 8.74
C THR A 271 -24.26 0.07 9.95
N VAL A 272 -23.27 -0.82 10.00
CA VAL A 272 -22.99 -1.67 11.16
C VAL A 272 -22.67 -0.83 12.39
N ALA A 273 -21.77 0.15 12.27
CA ALA A 273 -21.38 1.01 13.37
C ALA A 273 -22.58 1.70 14.03
N LYS A 274 -23.54 2.17 13.21
CA LYS A 274 -24.77 2.79 13.71
C LYS A 274 -25.66 1.84 14.52
N GLU A 275 -25.75 0.56 14.10
CA GLU A 275 -26.61 -0.44 14.78
C GLU A 275 -26.02 -0.90 16.13
N VAL A 276 -24.73 -0.66 16.37
CA VAL A 276 -24.04 -1.06 17.61
C VAL A 276 -23.51 0.12 18.42
N ASP A 277 -23.88 1.35 18.06
CA ASP A 277 -23.38 2.59 18.68
C ASP A 277 -21.83 2.68 18.67
N ALA A 278 -21.18 2.20 17.60
CA ALA A 278 -19.76 2.28 17.38
C ALA A 278 -19.36 3.47 16.50
N VAL A 279 -18.07 3.77 16.44
CA VAL A 279 -17.48 4.69 15.47
C VAL A 279 -16.89 3.92 14.29
N THR A 280 -16.63 4.60 13.19
CA THR A 280 -15.84 4.05 12.07
C THR A 280 -14.43 4.64 12.09
N ALA A 281 -13.44 3.83 11.72
CA ALA A 281 -12.06 4.26 11.55
C ALA A 281 -11.47 3.62 10.28
N VAL A 282 -10.43 4.22 9.74
CA VAL A 282 -9.69 3.64 8.62
C VAL A 282 -8.71 2.60 9.16
N LEU A 283 -8.67 1.44 8.49
CA LEU A 283 -7.58 0.48 8.55
C LEU A 283 -7.24 0.16 7.09
N ASN A 284 -6.07 0.58 6.64
CA ASN A 284 -5.72 0.59 5.22
C ASN A 284 -5.01 -0.72 4.85
N PRO A 285 -5.55 -1.55 3.92
CA PRO A 285 -4.91 -2.79 3.47
C PRO A 285 -3.70 -2.54 2.55
N ILE A 286 -3.41 -1.27 2.19
CA ILE A 286 -2.28 -0.87 1.36
C ILE A 286 -2.35 -1.47 -0.07
N GLU A 287 -3.52 -1.78 -0.56
CA GLU A 287 -3.72 -2.28 -1.92
C GLU A 287 -3.47 -1.22 -2.98
N GLY A 288 -3.54 0.04 -2.59
CA GLY A 288 -3.20 1.20 -3.35
C GLY A 288 -3.12 2.43 -2.45
N LEU A 289 -2.49 3.49 -2.93
CA LEU A 289 -2.54 4.80 -2.29
C LEU A 289 -3.17 5.81 -3.24
N SER A 290 -3.82 6.83 -2.68
CA SER A 290 -4.29 7.96 -3.46
C SER A 290 -3.10 8.78 -4.01
N GLU A 291 -3.33 9.56 -5.08
CA GLU A 291 -2.30 10.48 -5.58
C GLU A 291 -1.87 11.48 -4.48
N GLU A 292 -2.81 11.91 -3.63
CA GLU A 292 -2.54 12.83 -2.51
C GLU A 292 -1.59 12.21 -1.47
N ASP A 293 -1.79 10.94 -1.11
CA ASP A 293 -0.92 10.23 -0.16
C ASP A 293 0.47 10.02 -0.73
N ILE A 294 0.56 9.64 -2.00
CA ILE A 294 1.85 9.48 -2.70
C ILE A 294 2.60 10.82 -2.78
N GLU A 295 1.90 11.93 -3.08
CA GLU A 295 2.48 13.28 -3.09
C GLU A 295 2.88 13.74 -1.68
N ALA A 296 2.15 13.33 -0.64
CA ALA A 296 2.50 13.58 0.76
C ALA A 296 3.73 12.78 1.22
N GLY A 297 4.17 11.79 0.43
CA GLY A 297 5.31 10.95 0.72
C GLY A 297 4.98 9.74 1.60
N GLU A 298 3.72 9.35 1.65
CA GLU A 298 3.31 8.11 2.31
C GLU A 298 3.89 6.90 1.56
N ASP A 299 4.19 5.86 2.30
CA ASP A 299 4.70 4.60 1.81
C ASP A 299 4.19 3.43 2.65
N TYR A 300 4.57 2.21 2.31
CA TYR A 300 4.18 1.01 3.06
C TYR A 300 4.42 1.16 4.56
N PHE A 301 5.60 1.61 4.97
CA PHE A 301 5.97 1.69 6.40
C PHE A 301 5.19 2.77 7.15
N SER A 302 4.97 3.92 6.53
CA SER A 302 4.20 5.00 7.14
C SER A 302 2.73 4.63 7.31
N VAL A 303 2.14 3.97 6.33
CA VAL A 303 0.74 3.51 6.38
C VAL A 303 0.57 2.39 7.40
N MET A 304 1.49 1.41 7.46
CA MET A 304 1.45 0.38 8.50
C MET A 304 1.53 0.97 9.91
N ARG A 305 2.33 2.02 10.14
CA ARG A 305 2.37 2.72 11.44
C ARG A 305 1.05 3.41 11.76
N LYS A 306 0.38 4.02 10.77
CA LYS A 306 -0.98 4.56 10.94
C LYS A 306 -1.99 3.46 11.29
N ASN A 307 -1.87 2.30 10.66
CA ASN A 307 -2.68 1.13 10.99
C ASN A 307 -2.47 0.69 12.44
N LEU A 308 -1.21 0.65 12.90
CA LEU A 308 -0.91 0.34 14.30
C LEU A 308 -1.55 1.33 15.28
N GLU A 309 -1.48 2.64 15.00
CA GLU A 309 -2.12 3.67 15.82
C GLU A 309 -3.65 3.50 15.85
N ALA A 310 -4.27 3.22 14.71
CA ALA A 310 -5.70 2.96 14.61
C ALA A 310 -6.12 1.71 15.41
N LEU A 311 -5.36 0.63 15.29
CA LEU A 311 -5.59 -0.60 16.06
C LEU A 311 -5.43 -0.38 17.58
N GLN A 312 -4.36 0.30 18.01
CA GLN A 312 -4.16 0.62 19.44
C GLN A 312 -5.32 1.42 20.00
N LYS A 313 -5.79 2.42 19.26
CA LYS A 313 -6.93 3.24 19.67
C LYS A 313 -8.21 2.41 19.79
N ALA A 314 -8.51 1.58 18.78
CA ALA A 314 -9.71 0.75 18.75
C ALA A 314 -9.70 -0.31 19.85
N LEU A 315 -8.61 -1.07 19.98
CA LEU A 315 -8.49 -2.20 20.91
C LEU A 315 -8.39 -1.76 22.39
N ASN A 316 -8.04 -0.49 22.65
CA ASN A 316 -8.02 0.11 24.01
C ASN A 316 -9.20 1.04 24.25
N GLY A 317 -10.02 1.32 23.25
CA GLY A 317 -11.15 2.22 23.33
C GLY A 317 -12.19 1.81 24.36
N SER A 318 -13.06 2.75 24.72
CA SER A 318 -14.26 2.50 25.50
C SER A 318 -15.46 3.09 24.77
N ARG A 319 -16.64 2.55 25.03
CA ARG A 319 -17.89 3.06 24.46
C ARG A 319 -18.08 4.57 24.70
N GLU A 320 -17.65 5.06 25.86
CA GLU A 320 -17.75 6.47 26.21
C GLU A 320 -16.89 7.36 25.32
N ALA A 321 -15.67 6.89 24.98
CA ALA A 321 -14.77 7.59 24.07
C ALA A 321 -15.34 7.61 22.63
N ALA A 322 -15.85 6.48 22.14
CA ALA A 322 -16.48 6.37 20.83
C ALA A 322 -17.71 7.27 20.68
N VAL A 323 -18.59 7.29 21.69
CA VAL A 323 -19.79 8.17 21.70
C VAL A 323 -19.42 9.64 21.76
N ALA A 324 -18.34 10.02 22.46
CA ALA A 324 -17.85 11.39 22.49
C ALA A 324 -17.34 11.88 21.11
N GLU A 325 -16.62 11.03 20.37
CA GLU A 325 -16.18 11.34 19.00
C GLU A 325 -17.34 11.52 18.03
N ASN A 326 -18.35 10.64 18.08
CA ASN A 326 -19.54 10.77 17.21
C ASN A 326 -20.33 12.07 17.46
N LYS A 327 -20.37 12.58 18.69
CA LYS A 327 -21.03 13.85 19.01
C LYS A 327 -20.24 15.05 18.50
N GLY A 328 -18.91 15.02 18.55
CA GLY A 328 -18.04 16.08 18.04
C GLY A 328 -18.10 16.25 16.51
N CYS A 329 -18.24 15.16 15.76
CA CYS A 329 -18.42 15.20 14.30
C CYS A 329 -19.82 15.67 13.85
N SER A 330 -20.83 15.59 14.70
CA SER A 330 -22.22 16.01 14.38
C SER A 330 -22.47 17.52 14.59
N GLU A 331 -21.54 18.22 15.24
CA GLU A 331 -21.66 19.67 15.56
C GLU A 331 -20.76 20.55 14.68
N MET A 332 -20.00 20.01 13.74
CA MET A 332 -19.25 20.73 12.69
C MET A 332 -19.95 20.63 11.34
#